data_605139050ce15b33fdc07e85bc84f29a
#
_entry.id   605139050ce15b33fdc07e85bc84f29a
#
_cell.length_a   1.000
_cell.length_b   1.000
_cell.length_c   1.000
_cell.angle_alpha   90.00
_cell.angle_beta   90.00
_cell.angle_gamma   90.00
#
_symmetry.space_group_name_H-M   'P 1'
#
loop_
_entity.id
_entity.type
_entity.pdbx_description
1 polymer ?
#
loop_
_entity_poly.entity_id
_entity_poly.type
_entity_poly.pdbx_seq_one_letter_code
_entity_poly.pdbx_strand_id
1 'polypeptide(L)'
;MEAVVCGTGAKAGGPDYLLQLGTWTATRPLDEADFNEVLVADAAWWANRYGVEHDPSGLFCEANVLHYRPHPDLVVRVGAGATPVDLERVLAASARCGVEPRVSRATEEDDTAFAATLSAHRFGRIRAVGFVSETVRRAAIAAEVDLVDEAVTASGRLELRHYVREQAVSRTLHRFGNLIGAQGTDSIN
;
A
#
# COMPACT_ATOMS: atom_id res chain seq x y z
N MET A 1 -22.01 14.08 12.21
CA MET A 1 -21.94 14.15 10.73
C MET A 1 -21.13 12.95 10.28
N GLU A 2 -21.73 12.01 9.59
CA GLU A 2 -21.01 10.82 9.10
C GLU A 2 -20.16 11.20 7.89
N ALA A 3 -18.90 10.81 7.90
CA ALA A 3 -18.04 10.90 6.74
C ALA A 3 -18.43 9.79 5.75
N VAL A 4 -18.77 10.16 4.53
CA VAL A 4 -18.99 9.19 3.46
C VAL A 4 -17.63 8.74 2.98
N VAL A 5 -17.30 7.48 3.22
CA VAL A 5 -16.07 6.86 2.74
C VAL A 5 -16.35 6.21 1.38
N CYS A 6 -15.87 6.82 0.32
CA CYS A 6 -15.88 6.20 -1.00
C CYS A 6 -14.62 5.36 -1.19
N GLY A 7 -14.72 4.06 -0.92
CA GLY A 7 -13.65 3.10 -1.21
C GLY A 7 -13.72 2.66 -2.67
N THR A 8 -13.23 3.50 -3.58
CA THR A 8 -13.29 3.23 -5.02
C THR A 8 -12.04 2.52 -5.55
N GLY A 9 -11.05 2.31 -4.67
CA GLY A 9 -9.79 1.67 -5.04
C GLY A 9 -9.07 2.42 -6.16
N ALA A 10 -8.20 1.72 -6.88
CA ALA A 10 -7.42 2.25 -7.99
C ALA A 10 -8.25 2.92 -9.10
N LYS A 11 -9.49 2.53 -9.27
CA LYS A 11 -10.38 3.04 -10.32
C LYS A 11 -10.85 4.48 -10.11
N ALA A 12 -10.67 5.04 -8.93
CA ALA A 12 -11.10 6.40 -8.63
C ALA A 12 -10.14 7.50 -9.10
N GLY A 13 -9.05 7.12 -9.73
CA GLY A 13 -8.10 8.09 -10.28
C GLY A 13 -7.26 8.82 -9.24
N GLY A 14 -6.92 8.17 -8.13
CA GLY A 14 -5.90 8.66 -7.21
C GLY A 14 -4.56 8.89 -7.93
N PRO A 15 -3.68 9.72 -7.38
CA PRO A 15 -2.44 10.11 -8.07
C PRO A 15 -1.49 8.95 -8.36
N ASP A 16 -1.69 7.80 -7.72
CA ASP A 16 -0.90 6.59 -7.96
C ASP A 16 -1.60 5.58 -8.90
N TYR A 17 -2.76 5.95 -9.45
CA TYR A 17 -3.49 5.12 -10.42
C TYR A 17 -2.61 4.65 -11.59
N LEU A 18 -1.82 5.55 -12.16
CA LEU A 18 -0.93 5.22 -13.27
C LEU A 18 0.15 4.20 -12.89
N LEU A 19 0.55 4.15 -11.63
CA LEU A 19 1.55 3.19 -11.16
C LEU A 19 1.04 1.73 -11.17
N GLN A 20 -0.26 1.55 -11.26
CA GLN A 20 -0.91 0.23 -11.30
C GLN A 20 -1.11 -0.29 -12.73
N LEU A 21 -0.91 0.56 -13.72
CA LEU A 21 -1.09 0.21 -15.14
C LEU A 21 0.19 -0.27 -15.81
N GLY A 22 1.33 -0.22 -15.12
CA GLY A 22 2.64 -0.59 -15.66
C GLY A 22 3.28 -1.71 -14.87
N THR A 23 4.14 -2.48 -15.55
CA THR A 23 5.08 -3.39 -14.90
C THR A 23 6.35 -2.62 -14.56
N TRP A 24 6.72 -2.60 -13.30
CA TRP A 24 7.90 -1.89 -12.82
C TRP A 24 9.02 -2.91 -12.61
N THR A 25 10.10 -2.73 -13.33
CA THR A 25 11.28 -3.59 -13.23
C THR A 25 12.39 -2.84 -12.52
N ALA A 26 13.03 -3.47 -11.54
CA ALA A 26 14.23 -2.92 -10.93
C ALA A 26 15.34 -2.86 -12.00
N THR A 27 16.00 -1.72 -12.10
CA THR A 27 17.10 -1.53 -13.05
C THR A 27 18.36 -2.30 -12.66
N ARG A 28 18.47 -2.65 -11.39
CA ARG A 28 19.51 -3.51 -10.81
C ARG A 28 18.97 -4.24 -9.59
N PRO A 29 19.55 -5.39 -9.22
CA PRO A 29 19.26 -6.02 -7.94
C PRO A 29 19.51 -5.06 -6.77
N LEU A 30 18.76 -5.21 -5.71
CA LEU A 30 18.98 -4.49 -4.46
C LEU A 30 20.27 -5.02 -3.81
N ASP A 31 21.16 -4.11 -3.38
CA ASP A 31 22.38 -4.42 -2.67
C ASP A 31 22.24 -4.06 -1.18
N GLU A 32 22.90 -4.84 -0.31
CA GLU A 32 22.98 -4.54 1.11
C GLU A 32 23.62 -3.17 1.38
N ALA A 33 24.60 -2.76 0.56
CA ALA A 33 25.25 -1.46 0.67
C ALA A 33 24.29 -0.28 0.50
N ASP A 34 23.22 -0.46 -0.28
CA ASP A 34 22.24 0.59 -0.56
C ASP A 34 21.12 0.66 0.49
N PHE A 35 21.05 -0.31 1.41
CA PHE A 35 19.89 -0.48 2.27
C PHE A 35 19.59 0.74 3.16
N ASN A 36 20.61 1.38 3.69
CA ASN A 36 20.44 2.60 4.49
C ASN A 36 19.86 3.76 3.66
N GLU A 37 20.29 3.91 2.41
CA GLU A 37 19.75 4.95 1.51
C GLU A 37 18.28 4.67 1.19
N VAL A 38 17.93 3.42 1.02
CA VAL A 38 16.54 2.96 0.80
C VAL A 38 15.66 3.31 2.00
N LEU A 39 16.11 3.07 3.23
CA LEU A 39 15.35 3.41 4.44
C LEU A 39 15.14 4.92 4.60
N VAL A 40 16.15 5.72 4.24
CA VAL A 40 16.04 7.19 4.22
C VAL A 40 15.03 7.64 3.16
N ALA A 41 15.08 7.06 1.97
CA ALA A 41 14.12 7.35 0.90
C ALA A 41 12.69 6.96 1.30
N ASP A 42 12.50 5.81 1.94
CA ASP A 42 11.20 5.39 2.47
C ASP A 42 10.66 6.36 3.51
N ALA A 43 11.53 6.83 4.43
CA ALA A 43 11.13 7.81 5.42
C ALA A 43 10.65 9.12 4.77
N ALA A 44 11.33 9.56 3.73
CA ALA A 44 10.94 10.75 2.98
C ALA A 44 9.61 10.56 2.22
N TRP A 45 9.42 9.42 1.54
CA TRP A 45 8.16 9.11 0.85
C TRP A 45 7.00 8.95 1.82
N TRP A 46 7.24 8.36 2.98
CA TRP A 46 6.23 8.27 4.03
C TRP A 46 5.82 9.65 4.54
N ALA A 47 6.80 10.47 4.93
CA ALA A 47 6.56 11.80 5.50
C ALA A 47 5.86 12.76 4.52
N ASN A 48 6.14 12.65 3.21
CA ASN A 48 5.65 13.62 2.23
C ASN A 48 4.47 13.08 1.39
N ARG A 49 4.19 11.78 1.46
CA ARG A 49 3.14 11.18 0.62
C ARG A 49 2.22 10.24 1.38
N TYR A 50 2.74 9.07 1.81
CA TYR A 50 1.90 7.98 2.31
C TYR A 50 1.39 8.19 3.73
N GLY A 51 2.13 8.92 4.56
CA GLY A 51 1.79 9.20 5.96
C GLY A 51 0.98 10.47 6.18
N VAL A 52 0.62 11.20 5.11
CA VAL A 52 -0.08 12.48 5.21
C VAL A 52 -1.40 12.48 4.44
N GLU A 53 -2.29 13.37 4.83
CA GLU A 53 -3.54 13.61 4.13
C GLU A 53 -3.33 14.66 3.03
N HIS A 54 -3.98 14.45 1.89
CA HIS A 54 -3.93 15.36 0.75
C HIS A 54 -5.34 15.78 0.37
N ASP A 55 -5.59 17.08 0.30
CA ASP A 55 -6.81 17.63 -0.29
C ASP A 55 -6.44 18.41 -1.56
N PRO A 56 -6.41 17.75 -2.73
CA PRO A 56 -6.05 18.40 -3.98
C PRO A 56 -7.14 19.33 -4.50
N SER A 57 -8.35 19.26 -3.95
CA SER A 57 -9.47 20.10 -4.40
C SER A 57 -9.43 21.50 -3.81
N GLY A 58 -8.97 21.63 -2.56
CA GLY A 58 -8.91 22.91 -1.85
C GLY A 58 -10.22 23.66 -1.83
N LEU A 59 -11.35 22.95 -1.79
CA LEU A 59 -12.68 23.56 -1.84
C LEU A 59 -13.03 24.17 -0.49
N PHE A 60 -13.59 25.38 -0.54
CA PHE A 60 -13.95 26.14 0.64
C PHE A 60 -15.07 25.49 1.49
N CYS A 61 -16.01 24.81 0.85
CA CYS A 61 -17.16 24.21 1.50
C CYS A 61 -17.12 22.69 1.64
N GLU A 62 -16.04 22.05 1.19
CA GLU A 62 -15.91 20.61 1.15
C GLU A 62 -14.44 20.22 1.33
N ALA A 63 -14.18 19.21 2.14
CA ALA A 63 -12.87 18.59 2.22
C ALA A 63 -12.89 17.26 1.46
N ASN A 64 -12.05 17.13 0.43
CA ASN A 64 -11.90 15.93 -0.38
C ASN A 64 -10.52 15.34 -0.12
N VAL A 65 -10.41 14.61 0.98
CA VAL A 65 -9.14 14.14 1.50
C VAL A 65 -8.80 12.78 0.93
N LEU A 66 -7.65 12.68 0.28
CA LEU A 66 -7.00 11.43 -0.04
C LEU A 66 -5.97 11.09 1.04
N HIS A 67 -6.05 9.90 1.58
CA HIS A 67 -5.06 9.37 2.50
C HIS A 67 -4.81 7.90 2.24
N TYR A 68 -3.74 7.38 2.86
CA TYR A 68 -3.33 5.99 2.75
C TYR A 68 -3.51 5.30 4.10
N ARG A 69 -4.07 4.10 4.09
CA ARG A 69 -4.24 3.25 5.27
C ARG A 69 -3.38 2.01 5.14
N PRO A 70 -2.83 1.49 6.24
CA PRO A 70 -2.16 0.21 6.22
C PRO A 70 -3.04 -0.85 5.56
N HIS A 71 -2.43 -1.71 4.72
CA HIS A 71 -3.16 -2.82 4.13
C HIS A 71 -3.42 -3.88 5.21
N PRO A 72 -4.68 -4.24 5.49
CA PRO A 72 -4.96 -5.27 6.48
C PRO A 72 -4.57 -6.65 5.94
N ASP A 73 -4.25 -7.57 6.86
CA ASP A 73 -4.09 -8.99 6.57
C ASP A 73 -3.17 -9.30 5.39
N LEU A 74 -1.98 -8.68 5.39
CA LEU A 74 -0.96 -8.90 4.39
C LEU A 74 -0.13 -10.14 4.71
N VAL A 75 0.11 -10.99 3.72
CA VAL A 75 1.04 -12.10 3.80
C VAL A 75 2.21 -11.92 2.82
N VAL A 76 3.42 -12.14 3.29
CA VAL A 76 4.62 -12.21 2.46
C VAL A 76 4.89 -13.67 2.11
N ARG A 77 4.81 -14.01 0.82
CA ARG A 77 5.17 -15.34 0.31
C ARG A 77 6.58 -15.33 -0.23
N VAL A 78 7.47 -16.07 0.41
CA VAL A 78 8.88 -16.20 0.02
C VAL A 78 9.05 -17.47 -0.80
N GLY A 79 9.30 -17.31 -2.09
CA GLY A 79 9.48 -18.40 -3.06
C GLY A 79 10.94 -18.62 -3.44
N ALA A 80 11.16 -19.51 -4.42
CA ALA A 80 12.48 -19.76 -4.95
C ALA A 80 13.10 -18.50 -5.59
N GLY A 81 14.41 -18.32 -5.44
CA GLY A 81 15.13 -17.16 -5.95
C GLY A 81 14.98 -15.87 -5.14
N ALA A 82 14.22 -15.89 -4.04
CA ALA A 82 14.19 -14.79 -3.09
C ALA A 82 15.55 -14.62 -2.42
N THR A 83 16.05 -13.39 -2.37
CA THR A 83 17.29 -13.09 -1.63
C THR A 83 16.96 -12.62 -0.19
N PRO A 84 17.87 -12.79 0.78
CA PRO A 84 17.69 -12.24 2.13
C PRO A 84 17.44 -10.73 2.09
N VAL A 85 18.14 -9.99 1.23
CA VAL A 85 18.00 -8.54 1.09
C VAL A 85 16.61 -8.15 0.58
N ASP A 86 16.04 -8.88 -0.39
CA ASP A 86 14.69 -8.64 -0.87
C ASP A 86 13.66 -8.83 0.24
N LEU A 87 13.80 -9.90 1.03
CA LEU A 87 12.90 -10.13 2.15
C LEU A 87 13.03 -9.04 3.22
N GLU A 88 14.25 -8.66 3.57
CA GLU A 88 14.51 -7.59 4.53
C GLU A 88 13.90 -6.26 4.03
N ARG A 89 14.05 -5.95 2.74
CA ARG A 89 13.45 -4.78 2.09
C ARG A 89 11.93 -4.76 2.23
N VAL A 90 11.30 -5.88 1.94
CA VAL A 90 9.83 -6.04 2.03
C VAL A 90 9.36 -5.86 3.47
N LEU A 91 10.05 -6.45 4.44
CA LEU A 91 9.70 -6.33 5.86
C LEU A 91 9.93 -4.90 6.38
N ALA A 92 11.00 -4.23 5.97
CA ALA A 92 11.26 -2.85 6.34
C ALA A 92 10.20 -1.89 5.77
N ALA A 93 9.79 -2.09 4.52
CA ALA A 93 8.73 -1.30 3.87
C ALA A 93 7.37 -1.51 4.55
N SER A 94 7.02 -2.77 4.87
CA SER A 94 5.78 -3.07 5.58
C SER A 94 5.74 -2.42 6.96
N ALA A 95 6.83 -2.53 7.72
CA ALA A 95 6.97 -1.90 9.03
C ALA A 95 6.86 -0.36 8.95
N ARG A 96 7.44 0.26 7.92
CA ARG A 96 7.29 1.70 7.65
C ARG A 96 5.84 2.11 7.47
N CYS A 97 5.05 1.26 6.83
CA CYS A 97 3.61 1.48 6.59
C CYS A 97 2.72 1.06 7.77
N GLY A 98 3.29 0.59 8.89
CA GLY A 98 2.53 0.11 10.04
C GLY A 98 1.84 -1.23 9.79
N VAL A 99 2.40 -2.06 8.89
CA VAL A 99 1.91 -3.40 8.57
C VAL A 99 2.87 -4.45 9.15
N GLU A 100 2.33 -5.39 9.89
CA GLU A 100 3.04 -6.57 10.38
C GLU A 100 2.55 -7.82 9.60
N PRO A 101 3.27 -8.22 8.54
CA PRO A 101 2.79 -9.30 7.68
C PRO A 101 3.08 -10.68 8.29
N ARG A 102 2.19 -11.66 8.01
CA ARG A 102 2.57 -13.06 8.14
C ARG A 102 3.63 -13.39 7.08
N VAL A 103 4.70 -14.07 7.45
CA VAL A 103 5.69 -14.58 6.50
C VAL A 103 5.48 -16.07 6.27
N SER A 104 5.28 -16.47 5.02
CA SER A 104 5.17 -17.86 4.59
C SER A 104 6.35 -18.17 3.65
N ARG A 105 7.14 -19.18 4.00
CA ARG A 105 8.29 -19.62 3.19
C ARG A 105 7.98 -20.92 2.49
N ALA A 106 8.27 -21.01 1.21
CA ALA A 106 8.06 -22.22 0.41
C ALA A 106 8.86 -23.43 0.92
N THR A 107 9.92 -23.20 1.68
CA THR A 107 10.72 -24.23 2.32
C THR A 107 10.08 -24.81 3.60
N GLU A 108 9.14 -24.11 4.20
CA GLU A 108 8.46 -24.50 5.46
C GLU A 108 7.00 -24.87 5.23
N GLU A 109 6.34 -24.21 4.30
CA GLU A 109 4.95 -24.38 3.92
C GLU A 109 4.88 -24.52 2.40
N ASP A 110 4.65 -25.71 1.87
CA ASP A 110 4.58 -25.92 0.43
C ASP A 110 3.41 -25.16 -0.21
N ASP A 111 3.41 -25.06 -1.54
CA ASP A 111 2.43 -24.25 -2.26
C ASP A 111 0.99 -24.81 -2.12
N THR A 112 0.82 -26.10 -1.89
CA THR A 112 -0.50 -26.72 -1.67
C THR A 112 -1.05 -26.36 -0.30
N ALA A 113 -0.21 -26.43 0.74
CA ALA A 113 -0.57 -26.03 2.09
C ALA A 113 -0.85 -24.51 2.15
N PHE A 114 -0.02 -23.69 1.49
CA PHE A 114 -0.26 -22.26 1.41
C PHE A 114 -1.57 -21.94 0.68
N ALA A 115 -1.85 -22.59 -0.45
CA ALA A 115 -3.12 -22.43 -1.18
C ALA A 115 -4.34 -22.79 -0.32
N ALA A 116 -4.26 -23.86 0.49
CA ALA A 116 -5.31 -24.20 1.43
C ALA A 116 -5.49 -23.12 2.51
N THR A 117 -4.40 -22.52 2.97
CA THR A 117 -4.44 -21.40 3.92
C THR A 117 -5.15 -20.18 3.34
N LEU A 118 -4.96 -19.85 2.06
CA LEU A 118 -5.67 -18.74 1.41
C LEU A 118 -7.19 -18.94 1.40
N SER A 119 -7.64 -20.18 1.26
CA SER A 119 -9.08 -20.52 1.29
C SER A 119 -9.67 -20.44 2.71
N ALA A 120 -8.85 -20.69 3.73
CA ALA A 120 -9.29 -20.73 5.14
C ALA A 120 -9.24 -19.36 5.83
N HIS A 121 -8.37 -18.47 5.39
CA HIS A 121 -8.14 -17.14 5.96
C HIS A 121 -8.38 -16.06 4.91
N ARG A 122 -9.02 -14.97 5.34
CA ARG A 122 -9.21 -13.81 4.48
C ARG A 122 -7.96 -12.93 4.53
N PHE A 123 -7.00 -13.21 3.65
CA PHE A 123 -5.93 -12.27 3.41
C PHE A 123 -6.40 -11.15 2.50
N GLY A 124 -5.93 -9.94 2.75
CA GLY A 124 -6.19 -8.80 1.88
C GLY A 124 -5.25 -8.75 0.69
N ARG A 125 -3.98 -9.17 0.89
CA ARG A 125 -2.94 -9.12 -0.15
C ARG A 125 -1.82 -10.11 0.11
N ILE A 126 -1.26 -10.65 -0.97
CA ILE A 126 -0.01 -11.41 -0.99
C ILE A 126 1.08 -10.53 -1.60
N ARG A 127 2.16 -10.26 -0.85
CA ARG A 127 3.41 -9.72 -1.41
C ARG A 127 4.37 -10.88 -1.63
N ALA A 128 4.59 -11.22 -2.88
CA ALA A 128 5.53 -12.29 -3.23
C ALA A 128 6.96 -11.76 -3.31
N VAL A 129 7.91 -12.58 -2.85
CA VAL A 129 9.35 -12.35 -2.98
C VAL A 129 9.95 -13.59 -3.63
N GLY A 130 10.55 -13.43 -4.78
CA GLY A 130 11.01 -14.54 -5.62
C GLY A 130 9.90 -15.15 -6.47
N PHE A 131 10.09 -16.40 -6.89
CA PHE A 131 9.18 -17.09 -7.81
C PHE A 131 7.86 -17.48 -7.15
N VAL A 132 6.76 -17.26 -7.85
CA VAL A 132 5.40 -17.68 -7.48
C VAL A 132 4.93 -18.77 -8.44
N SER A 133 4.55 -19.91 -7.90
CA SER A 133 4.03 -21.02 -8.70
C SER A 133 2.62 -20.75 -9.22
N GLU A 134 2.25 -21.48 -10.25
CA GLU A 134 0.88 -21.43 -10.80
C GLU A 134 -0.18 -21.91 -9.80
N THR A 135 0.17 -22.80 -8.89
CA THR A 135 -0.71 -23.25 -7.80
C THR A 135 -1.10 -22.10 -6.90
N VAL A 136 -0.12 -21.30 -6.48
CA VAL A 136 -0.36 -20.11 -5.64
C VAL A 136 -1.14 -19.05 -6.40
N ARG A 137 -0.83 -18.81 -7.69
CA ARG A 137 -1.56 -17.84 -8.52
C ARG A 137 -3.05 -18.19 -8.64
N ARG A 138 -3.35 -19.44 -8.95
CA ARG A 138 -4.74 -19.92 -9.06
C ARG A 138 -5.48 -19.83 -7.72
N ALA A 139 -4.80 -20.18 -6.64
CA ALA A 139 -5.39 -20.09 -5.31
C ALA A 139 -5.68 -18.64 -4.91
N ALA A 140 -4.78 -17.70 -5.21
CA ALA A 140 -5.00 -16.28 -4.98
C ALA A 140 -6.22 -15.75 -5.75
N ILE A 141 -6.35 -16.12 -7.04
CA ILE A 141 -7.51 -15.78 -7.88
C ILE A 141 -8.80 -16.36 -7.29
N ALA A 142 -8.79 -17.66 -6.92
CA ALA A 142 -9.95 -18.34 -6.38
C ALA A 142 -10.40 -17.77 -5.03
N ALA A 143 -9.46 -17.30 -4.21
CA ALA A 143 -9.72 -16.66 -2.92
C ALA A 143 -9.98 -15.15 -3.03
N GLU A 144 -9.94 -14.57 -4.24
CA GLU A 144 -10.05 -13.13 -4.50
C GLU A 144 -9.02 -12.30 -3.71
N VAL A 145 -7.81 -12.84 -3.54
CA VAL A 145 -6.69 -12.18 -2.86
C VAL A 145 -5.79 -11.52 -3.89
N ASP A 146 -5.47 -10.25 -3.69
CA ASP A 146 -4.57 -9.49 -4.55
C ASP A 146 -3.14 -10.03 -4.44
N LEU A 147 -2.54 -10.42 -5.56
CA LEU A 147 -1.19 -10.95 -5.66
C LEU A 147 -0.26 -9.94 -6.31
N VAL A 148 0.68 -9.43 -5.51
CA VAL A 148 1.76 -8.55 -5.96
C VAL A 148 3.03 -9.37 -6.09
N ASP A 149 3.44 -9.67 -7.31
CA ASP A 149 4.64 -10.44 -7.65
C ASP A 149 5.67 -9.63 -8.45
N GLU A 150 5.51 -8.31 -8.45
CA GLU A 150 6.49 -7.39 -9.01
C GLU A 150 7.83 -7.52 -8.28
N ALA A 151 8.93 -7.28 -9.01
CA ALA A 151 10.26 -7.29 -8.42
C ALA A 151 10.36 -6.32 -7.23
N VAL A 152 11.08 -6.74 -6.21
CA VAL A 152 11.37 -5.88 -5.05
C VAL A 152 12.23 -4.70 -5.51
N THR A 153 11.88 -3.50 -5.08
CA THR A 153 12.55 -2.28 -5.54
C THR A 153 13.10 -1.44 -4.40
N ALA A 154 14.22 -0.77 -4.67
CA ALA A 154 14.78 0.25 -3.79
C ALA A 154 13.92 1.52 -3.73
N SER A 155 13.04 1.75 -4.71
CA SER A 155 12.21 2.94 -4.76
C SER A 155 11.14 2.94 -3.67
N GLY A 156 11.23 3.84 -2.71
CA GLY A 156 10.20 4.02 -1.67
C GLY A 156 8.82 4.32 -2.26
N ARG A 157 8.75 5.11 -3.34
CA ARG A 157 7.49 5.39 -4.03
C ARG A 157 6.81 4.13 -4.57
N LEU A 158 7.58 3.23 -5.15
CA LEU A 158 7.03 2.02 -5.78
C LEU A 158 6.80 0.91 -4.76
N GLU A 159 7.70 0.73 -3.81
CA GLU A 159 7.59 -0.37 -2.85
C GLU A 159 6.53 -0.09 -1.77
N LEU A 160 6.51 1.11 -1.16
CA LEU A 160 5.58 1.40 -0.06
C LEU A 160 4.11 1.30 -0.47
N ARG A 161 3.77 1.55 -1.74
CA ARG A 161 2.39 1.44 -2.24
C ARG A 161 1.78 0.05 -2.05
N HIS A 162 2.61 -0.99 -1.98
CA HIS A 162 2.14 -2.37 -1.83
C HIS A 162 1.59 -2.66 -0.43
N TYR A 163 1.93 -1.84 0.56
CA TYR A 163 1.56 -2.02 1.97
C TYR A 163 0.46 -1.08 2.44
N VAL A 164 0.00 -0.22 1.56
CA VAL A 164 -1.08 0.74 1.85
C VAL A 164 -2.22 0.61 0.83
N ARG A 165 -3.38 1.06 1.23
CA ARG A 165 -4.55 1.25 0.37
C ARG A 165 -4.94 2.71 0.36
N GLU A 166 -5.30 3.22 -0.79
CA GLU A 166 -5.86 4.55 -0.94
C GLU A 166 -7.27 4.61 -0.35
N GLN A 167 -7.57 5.68 0.34
CA GLN A 167 -8.90 6.00 0.83
C GLN A 167 -9.22 7.47 0.55
N ALA A 168 -10.26 7.70 -0.22
CA ALA A 168 -10.82 9.04 -0.42
C ALA A 168 -11.96 9.27 0.56
N VAL A 169 -11.95 10.43 1.22
CA VAL A 169 -12.99 10.84 2.15
C VAL A 169 -13.50 12.21 1.73
N SER A 170 -14.76 12.30 1.37
CA SER A 170 -15.43 13.58 1.13
C SER A 170 -16.22 13.97 2.37
N ARG A 171 -16.04 15.21 2.81
CA ARG A 171 -16.69 15.76 3.97
C ARG A 171 -17.23 17.16 3.68
N THR A 172 -18.52 17.35 3.84
CA THR A 172 -19.15 18.66 3.73
C THR A 172 -18.75 19.52 4.93
N LEU A 173 -18.22 20.71 4.69
CA LEU A 173 -17.78 21.67 5.70
C LEU A 173 -18.84 22.73 6.03
N HIS A 174 -20.01 22.64 5.44
CA HIS A 174 -21.12 23.55 5.73
C HIS A 174 -22.36 22.81 6.23
N ARG A 175 -23.16 23.48 7.04
CA ARG A 175 -24.47 23.02 7.46
C ARG A 175 -25.47 24.15 7.19
N PHE A 176 -26.48 23.87 6.37
CA PHE A 176 -27.51 24.87 6.00
C PHE A 176 -26.94 26.21 5.47
N GLY A 177 -25.87 26.12 4.66
CA GLY A 177 -25.22 27.30 4.10
C GLY A 177 -24.18 27.96 5.01
N ASN A 178 -24.00 27.52 6.24
CA ASN A 178 -22.97 28.01 7.14
C ASN A 178 -21.75 27.08 7.12
N LEU A 179 -20.56 27.66 7.03
CA LEU A 179 -19.31 26.89 7.08
C LEU A 179 -19.05 26.42 8.51
N ILE A 180 -18.64 25.15 8.64
CA ILE A 180 -18.21 24.57 9.89
C ILE A 180 -16.68 24.59 9.89
N GLY A 181 -16.07 25.35 10.78
CA GLY A 181 -14.63 25.41 10.97
C GLY A 181 -13.89 26.55 10.28
N ALA A 182 -14.57 27.44 9.59
CA ALA A 182 -14.00 28.74 9.25
C ALA A 182 -13.90 29.57 10.55
N GLN A 183 -12.85 29.36 11.32
CA GLN A 183 -12.45 30.36 12.32
C GLN A 183 -11.93 31.54 11.53
N GLY A 184 -12.75 32.58 11.47
CA GLY A 184 -12.39 33.82 10.83
C GLY A 184 -11.09 34.36 11.41
N THR A 185 -10.10 34.54 10.58
CA THR A 185 -9.18 35.64 10.77
C THR A 185 -9.90 36.89 10.28
N ASP A 186 -10.84 37.37 11.06
CA ASP A 186 -11.25 38.76 10.99
C ASP A 186 -10.07 39.62 11.46
N SER A 187 -9.31 40.05 10.49
CA SER A 187 -8.47 41.25 10.62
C SER A 187 -8.86 42.16 9.49
N ILE A 188 -10.00 42.76 9.64
CA ILE A 188 -10.30 43.99 8.92
C ILE A 188 -9.69 45.11 9.75
N ASN A 189 -8.66 45.76 9.22
CA ASN A 189 -8.39 47.15 9.40
C ASN A 189 -7.80 47.71 8.12
#